data_703ce561ad6ef78c73bc18d394c99f65
#
_entry.id   703ce561ad6ef78c73bc18d394c99f65
#
_cell.length_a   1.000
_cell.length_b   1.000
_cell.length_c   1.000
_cell.angle_alpha   90.00
_cell.angle_beta   90.00
_cell.angle_gamma   90.00
#
_symmetry.space_group_name_H-M   'P 1'
#
loop_
_entity.id
_entity.type
_entity.pdbx_description
1 polymer ?
#
loop_
_entity_poly.entity_id
_entity_poly.type
_entity_poly.pdbx_seq_one_letter_code
_entity_poly.pdbx_strand_id
1 'polypeptide(L)'
;TQAGIEDPRKELAMAEVHDCFTPTEMILMEDLGFCEKGNGGEFLASGATRPGGNLPVNTHGGMLSHCHPGNPGAIFGLTEAIRQYRGEAKERQLAHLEHTLLHAQGGIMSSHATVVLGRAN
;
A
#
# COMPACT_ATOMS: atom_id res chain seq x y z
N THR A 1 8.81 16.31 -0.53
CA THR A 1 8.68 15.33 -1.62
C THR A 1 7.83 15.89 -2.77
N GLN A 2 7.83 15.26 -3.96
CA GLN A 2 7.01 15.69 -5.10
C GLN A 2 5.50 15.66 -4.79
N ALA A 3 5.07 14.74 -3.94
CA ALA A 3 3.66 14.59 -3.53
C ALA A 3 3.27 15.44 -2.31
N GLY A 4 4.20 16.23 -1.77
CA GLY A 4 3.95 17.02 -0.56
C GLY A 4 3.86 16.22 0.75
N ILE A 5 4.01 14.90 0.71
CA ILE A 5 3.99 14.05 1.91
C ILE A 5 5.31 14.23 2.68
N GLU A 6 5.22 14.63 3.93
CA GLU A 6 6.36 14.80 4.85
C GLU A 6 6.52 13.61 5.79
N ASP A 7 5.43 13.15 6.40
CA ASP A 7 5.41 11.97 7.27
C ASP A 7 4.42 10.93 6.74
N PRO A 8 4.88 9.90 6.01
CA PRO A 8 4.00 8.90 5.43
C PRO A 8 3.15 8.14 6.47
N ARG A 9 3.62 8.05 7.71
CA ARG A 9 2.90 7.36 8.79
C ARG A 9 1.65 8.10 9.26
N LYS A 10 1.59 9.41 9.02
CA LYS A 10 0.47 10.27 9.46
C LYS A 10 -0.43 10.71 8.33
N GLU A 11 0.13 10.82 7.13
CA GLU A 11 -0.54 11.46 6.00
C GLU A 11 -1.11 10.47 4.99
N LEU A 12 -0.66 9.20 5.04
CA LEU A 12 -1.18 8.15 4.18
C LEU A 12 -2.23 7.32 4.91
N ALA A 13 -3.40 7.23 4.33
CA ALA A 13 -4.53 6.48 4.89
C ALA A 13 -4.58 5.02 4.44
N MET A 14 -3.86 4.68 3.37
CA MET A 14 -3.79 3.33 2.80
C MET A 14 -2.52 3.20 1.95
N ALA A 15 -1.99 2.00 1.87
CA ALA A 15 -0.93 1.66 0.93
C ALA A 15 -1.24 0.39 0.14
N GLU A 16 -0.96 0.42 -1.14
CA GLU A 16 -0.96 -0.74 -2.03
C GLU A 16 0.49 -0.99 -2.46
N VAL A 17 1.06 -2.10 -2.01
CA VAL A 17 2.47 -2.41 -2.21
C VAL A 17 2.66 -3.77 -2.87
N HIS A 18 3.82 -3.96 -3.48
CA HIS A 18 4.17 -5.22 -4.13
C HIS A 18 4.57 -6.27 -3.09
N ASP A 19 3.65 -7.14 -2.73
CA ASP A 19 3.79 -8.19 -1.71
C ASP A 19 3.99 -9.59 -2.34
N CYS A 20 4.82 -9.71 -3.36
CA CYS A 20 5.08 -11.00 -4.03
C CYS A 20 5.60 -12.08 -3.08
N PHE A 21 6.31 -11.69 -2.03
CA PHE A 21 6.76 -12.51 -0.92
C PHE A 21 6.64 -11.72 0.39
N THR A 22 6.38 -12.40 1.50
CA THR A 22 6.26 -11.75 2.82
C THR A 22 7.49 -10.92 3.21
N PRO A 23 8.74 -11.37 3.01
CA PRO A 23 9.92 -10.54 3.29
C PRO A 23 9.98 -9.26 2.43
N THR A 24 9.45 -9.29 1.22
CA THR A 24 9.40 -8.09 0.35
C THR A 24 8.51 -7.02 0.98
N GLU A 25 7.35 -7.39 1.48
CA GLU A 25 6.45 -6.46 2.16
C GLU A 25 7.11 -5.86 3.40
N MET A 26 7.80 -6.67 4.22
CA MET A 26 8.53 -6.19 5.40
C MET A 26 9.57 -5.12 5.03
N ILE A 27 10.38 -5.38 4.00
CA ILE A 27 11.39 -4.44 3.50
C ILE A 27 10.73 -3.15 3.00
N LEU A 28 9.62 -3.27 2.27
CA LEU A 28 8.90 -2.11 1.75
C LEU A 28 8.31 -1.23 2.85
N MET A 29 7.80 -1.81 3.94
CA MET A 29 7.33 -1.01 5.10
C MET A 29 8.45 -0.13 5.67
N GLU A 30 9.67 -0.66 5.71
CA GLU A 30 10.85 0.08 6.16
C GLU A 30 11.32 1.11 5.14
N ASP A 31 11.43 0.73 3.87
CA ASP A 31 11.97 1.59 2.80
C ASP A 31 11.04 2.76 2.46
N LEU A 32 9.73 2.56 2.57
CA LEU A 32 8.72 3.60 2.37
C LEU A 32 8.52 4.49 3.61
N GLY A 33 9.20 4.20 4.72
CA GLY A 33 9.21 5.03 5.92
C GLY A 33 8.02 4.82 6.86
N PHE A 34 7.29 3.70 6.74
CA PHE A 34 6.18 3.36 7.63
C PHE A 34 6.66 2.86 8.99
N CYS A 35 7.84 2.29 9.05
CA CYS A 35 8.52 1.90 10.29
C CYS A 35 10.03 2.09 10.14
N GLU A 36 10.75 1.96 11.25
CA GLU A 36 12.20 2.04 11.25
C GLU A 36 12.83 0.78 10.66
N LYS A 37 14.06 0.91 10.17
CA LYS A 37 14.83 -0.22 9.65
C LYS A 37 15.01 -1.32 10.70
N GLY A 38 14.72 -2.56 10.30
CA GLY A 38 14.74 -3.74 11.16
C GLY A 38 13.42 -4.04 11.87
N ASN A 39 12.44 -3.14 11.81
CA ASN A 39 11.15 -3.28 12.52
C ASN A 39 9.98 -3.69 11.62
N GLY A 40 10.22 -3.98 10.34
CA GLY A 40 9.16 -4.35 9.39
C GLY A 40 8.31 -5.54 9.85
N GLY A 41 8.95 -6.58 10.39
CA GLY A 41 8.25 -7.75 10.90
C GLY A 41 7.37 -7.44 12.12
N GLU A 42 7.87 -6.66 13.06
CA GLU A 42 7.11 -6.23 14.24
C GLU A 42 5.95 -5.31 13.84
N PHE A 43 6.19 -4.40 12.90
CA PHE A 43 5.16 -3.51 12.37
C PHE A 43 4.00 -4.30 11.75
N LEU A 44 4.28 -5.29 10.91
CA LEU A 44 3.23 -6.16 10.33
C LEU A 44 2.51 -6.99 11.41
N ALA A 45 3.26 -7.53 12.37
CA ALA A 45 2.71 -8.33 13.46
C ALA A 45 1.80 -7.53 14.40
N SER A 46 2.03 -6.21 14.53
CA SER A 46 1.23 -5.31 15.38
C SER A 46 -0.24 -5.21 14.97
N GLY A 47 -0.56 -5.58 13.72
CA GLY A 47 -1.89 -5.42 13.14
C GLY A 47 -2.15 -4.03 12.54
N ALA A 48 -1.16 -3.15 12.50
CA ALA A 48 -1.29 -1.81 11.92
C ALA A 48 -1.73 -1.84 10.44
N THR A 49 -1.33 -2.88 9.70
CA THR A 49 -1.60 -3.04 8.27
C THR A 49 -2.89 -3.78 7.94
N ARG A 50 -3.61 -4.27 8.94
CA ARG A 50 -4.88 -4.97 8.76
C ARG A 50 -6.02 -4.01 8.42
N PRO A 51 -7.12 -4.49 7.83
CA PRO A 51 -8.34 -3.71 7.73
C PRO A 51 -8.75 -3.16 9.11
N GLY A 52 -8.94 -1.84 9.21
CA GLY A 52 -9.20 -1.14 10.48
C GLY A 52 -7.95 -0.79 11.30
N GLY A 53 -6.76 -1.16 10.86
CA GLY A 53 -5.49 -0.68 11.43
C GLY A 53 -5.17 0.76 11.02
N ASN A 54 -4.05 1.28 11.52
CA ASN A 54 -3.66 2.67 11.27
C ASN A 54 -3.20 2.92 9.83
N LEU A 55 -2.70 1.88 9.16
CA LEU A 55 -2.27 1.92 7.76
C LEU A 55 -2.71 0.62 7.07
N PRO A 56 -3.95 0.47 6.64
CA PRO A 56 -4.38 -0.68 5.86
C PRO A 56 -3.52 -0.86 4.61
N VAL A 57 -2.98 -2.06 4.42
CA VAL A 57 -2.12 -2.39 3.29
C VAL A 57 -2.78 -3.49 2.45
N ASN A 58 -2.73 -3.32 1.13
CA ASN A 58 -3.24 -4.31 0.17
C ASN A 58 -4.67 -4.76 0.49
N THR A 59 -5.59 -3.81 0.65
CA THR A 59 -6.97 -4.08 1.06
C THR A 59 -7.71 -5.05 0.14
N HIS A 60 -7.30 -5.15 -1.13
CA HIS A 60 -7.85 -6.11 -2.11
C HIS A 60 -7.28 -7.54 -1.97
N GLY A 61 -6.29 -7.75 -1.10
CA GLY A 61 -5.64 -9.03 -0.88
C GLY A 61 -4.21 -9.14 -1.42
N GLY A 62 -3.74 -8.13 -2.17
CA GLY A 62 -2.39 -8.09 -2.70
C GLY A 62 -2.07 -9.21 -3.68
N MET A 63 -0.79 -9.44 -3.93
CA MET A 63 -0.34 -10.50 -4.83
C MET A 63 -0.38 -11.87 -4.17
N LEU A 64 -0.28 -11.93 -2.85
CA LEU A 64 -0.31 -13.19 -2.10
C LEU A 64 -1.71 -13.80 -2.00
N SER A 65 -2.76 -12.97 -1.90
CA SER A 65 -4.12 -13.47 -1.63
C SER A 65 -5.12 -13.20 -2.76
N HIS A 66 -4.90 -12.17 -3.59
CA HIS A 66 -5.77 -11.88 -4.73
C HIS A 66 -5.26 -12.53 -6.01
N CYS A 67 -4.18 -12.01 -6.58
CA CYS A 67 -3.51 -12.63 -7.73
C CYS A 67 -2.16 -11.96 -8.04
N HIS A 68 -1.25 -12.73 -8.64
CA HIS A 68 0.04 -12.23 -9.12
C HIS A 68 0.21 -12.52 -10.63
N PRO A 69 -0.43 -11.74 -11.51
CA PRO A 69 -0.42 -11.98 -12.96
C PRO A 69 0.86 -11.44 -13.66
N GLY A 70 1.92 -11.13 -12.94
CA GLY A 70 3.13 -10.49 -13.47
C GLY A 70 2.94 -8.98 -13.66
N ASN A 71 3.22 -8.47 -14.86
CA ASN A 71 3.23 -7.03 -15.15
C ASN A 71 1.98 -6.24 -14.73
N PRO A 72 0.74 -6.74 -14.86
CA PRO A 72 -0.44 -5.97 -14.45
C PRO A 72 -0.71 -5.99 -12.94
N GLY A 73 0.12 -6.63 -12.11
CA GLY A 73 -0.10 -6.71 -10.67
C GLY A 73 -0.36 -5.36 -9.99
N ALA A 74 0.43 -4.34 -10.31
CA ALA A 74 0.24 -2.99 -9.78
C ALA A 74 -1.09 -2.33 -10.19
N ILE A 75 -1.67 -2.72 -11.33
CA ILE A 75 -2.95 -2.18 -11.80
C ILE A 75 -4.10 -2.62 -10.90
N PHE A 76 -4.01 -3.79 -10.26
CA PHE A 76 -5.03 -4.22 -9.30
C PHE A 76 -5.02 -3.34 -8.03
N GLY A 77 -3.85 -2.96 -7.52
CA GLY A 77 -3.74 -1.99 -6.42
C GLY A 77 -4.28 -0.62 -6.82
N LEU A 78 -3.97 -0.15 -8.03
CA LEU A 78 -4.55 1.10 -8.56
C LEU A 78 -6.07 1.01 -8.66
N THR A 79 -6.60 -0.11 -9.15
CA THR A 79 -8.05 -0.34 -9.25
C THR A 79 -8.71 -0.33 -7.88
N GLU A 80 -8.08 -0.96 -6.87
CA GLU A 80 -8.58 -0.92 -5.50
C GLU A 80 -8.59 0.50 -4.95
N ALA A 81 -7.49 1.25 -5.12
CA ALA A 81 -7.43 2.64 -4.68
C ALA A 81 -8.55 3.50 -5.30
N ILE A 82 -8.81 3.33 -6.60
CA ILE A 82 -9.91 4.03 -7.29
C ILE A 82 -11.27 3.63 -6.71
N ARG A 83 -11.50 2.34 -6.45
CA ARG A 83 -12.75 1.86 -5.83
C ARG A 83 -12.95 2.45 -4.43
N GLN A 84 -11.88 2.53 -3.65
CA GLN A 84 -11.90 3.15 -2.34
C GLN A 84 -12.30 4.64 -2.43
N TYR A 85 -11.71 5.41 -3.34
CA TYR A 85 -12.06 6.82 -3.55
C TYR A 85 -13.51 7.03 -4.03
N ARG A 86 -14.05 6.06 -4.80
CA ARG A 86 -15.43 6.09 -5.30
C ARG A 86 -16.46 5.55 -4.32
N GLY A 87 -16.04 4.98 -3.19
CA GLY A 87 -16.96 4.31 -2.27
C GLY A 87 -17.50 2.98 -2.78
N GLU A 88 -16.77 2.32 -3.67
CA GLU A 88 -17.18 1.09 -4.36
C GLU A 88 -16.48 -0.17 -3.82
N ALA A 89 -15.69 -0.04 -2.74
CA ALA A 89 -14.89 -1.15 -2.20
C ALA A 89 -15.69 -2.13 -1.30
N LYS A 90 -17.00 -1.91 -1.12
CA LYS A 90 -17.91 -2.77 -0.33
C LYS A 90 -17.41 -2.99 1.09
N GLU A 91 -17.25 -4.25 1.53
CA GLU A 91 -16.80 -4.58 2.90
C GLU A 91 -15.36 -4.12 3.19
N ARG A 92 -14.58 -3.83 2.16
CA ARG A 92 -13.20 -3.32 2.29
C ARG A 92 -13.14 -1.80 2.38
N GLN A 93 -14.29 -1.11 2.27
CA GLN A 93 -14.34 0.35 2.22
C GLN A 93 -13.77 0.97 3.49
N LEU A 94 -12.77 1.83 3.34
CA LEU A 94 -12.20 2.60 4.41
C LEU A 94 -13.07 3.83 4.72
N ALA A 95 -13.22 4.16 6.01
CA ALA A 95 -14.03 5.29 6.43
C ALA A 95 -13.41 6.65 6.05
N HIS A 96 -12.08 6.72 6.11
CA HIS A 96 -11.33 7.93 5.79
C HIS A 96 -10.22 7.58 4.79
N LEU A 97 -10.17 8.31 3.68
CA LEU A 97 -9.19 8.12 2.64
C LEU A 97 -8.81 9.49 2.07
N GLU A 98 -7.72 10.06 2.57
CA GLU A 98 -7.18 11.32 2.08
C GLU A 98 -6.10 11.05 1.03
N HIS A 99 -5.03 10.39 1.41
CA HIS A 99 -3.96 10.01 0.50
C HIS A 99 -3.71 8.49 0.53
N THR A 100 -3.43 7.95 -0.63
CA THR A 100 -3.08 6.53 -0.81
C THR A 100 -1.75 6.43 -1.53
N LEU A 101 -0.87 5.58 -1.04
CA LEU A 101 0.36 5.24 -1.74
C LEU A 101 0.17 3.95 -2.53
N LEU A 102 0.63 3.97 -3.78
CA LEU A 102 0.79 2.78 -4.60
C LEU A 102 2.28 2.61 -4.91
N HIS A 103 2.86 1.47 -4.56
CA HIS A 103 4.24 1.13 -4.87
C HIS A 103 4.33 -0.18 -5.65
N ALA A 104 4.85 -0.07 -6.86
CA ALA A 104 5.03 -1.19 -7.77
C ALA A 104 6.51 -1.55 -7.92
N GLN A 105 6.78 -2.82 -8.12
CA GLN A 105 8.10 -3.34 -8.48
C GLN A 105 8.03 -4.08 -9.80
N GLY A 106 9.14 -4.01 -10.55
CA GLY A 106 9.36 -4.76 -11.77
C GLY A 106 10.73 -5.43 -11.77
N GLY A 107 10.86 -6.48 -12.60
CA GLY A 107 12.07 -7.29 -12.64
C GLY A 107 12.33 -8.03 -11.32
N ILE A 108 13.59 -8.24 -10.98
CA ILE A 108 13.98 -8.79 -9.68
C ILE A 108 14.35 -7.60 -8.78
N MET A 109 13.35 -6.88 -8.26
CA MET A 109 13.51 -5.69 -7.42
C MET A 109 14.42 -4.62 -8.07
N SER A 110 14.39 -4.51 -9.40
CA SER A 110 15.32 -3.68 -10.18
C SER A 110 14.67 -2.41 -10.73
N SER A 111 13.35 -2.35 -10.73
CA SER A 111 12.59 -1.17 -11.16
C SER A 111 11.48 -0.90 -10.17
N HIS A 112 11.32 0.35 -9.78
CA HIS A 112 10.32 0.76 -8.80
C HIS A 112 9.56 1.98 -9.31
N ALA A 113 8.26 2.02 -9.03
CA ALA A 113 7.43 3.16 -9.28
C ALA A 113 6.53 3.42 -8.07
N THR A 114 6.51 4.65 -7.60
CA THR A 114 5.65 5.07 -6.49
C THR A 114 4.74 6.19 -6.94
N VAL A 115 3.46 6.04 -6.67
CA VAL A 115 2.42 7.04 -6.97
C VAL A 115 1.67 7.34 -5.67
N VAL A 116 1.39 8.62 -5.42
CA VAL A 116 0.48 9.04 -4.37
C VAL A 116 -0.78 9.58 -5.03
N LEU A 117 -1.91 9.05 -4.62
CA LEU A 117 -3.24 9.45 -5.04
C LEU A 117 -3.90 10.25 -3.92
N GLY A 118 -4.71 11.22 -4.29
CA GLY A 118 -5.51 12.02 -3.38
C GLY A 118 -6.84 12.41 -4.03
N ARG A 119 -7.77 12.91 -3.24
CA ARG A 119 -9.01 13.50 -3.79
C ARG A 119 -8.67 14.81 -4.50
N ALA A 120 -9.24 15.02 -5.67
CA ALA A 120 -9.28 16.35 -6.27
C ALA A 120 -10.20 17.25 -5.42
N ASN A 121 -9.74 18.42 -5.08
CA ASN A 121 -10.54 19.46 -4.41
C ASN A 121 -11.57 20.03 -5.38
#